data_b127009f7388786f6c2897bf9a3faf2e
#
_entry.id   b127009f7388786f6c2897bf9a3faf2e
#
_cell.length_a   1.000
_cell.length_b   1.000
_cell.length_c   1.000
_cell.angle_alpha   90.00
_cell.angle_beta   90.00
_cell.angle_gamma   90.00
#
_symmetry.space_group_name_H-M   'P 1'
#
loop_
_entity.id
_entity.type
_entity.pdbx_description
1 polymer ?
#
loop_
_entity_poly.entity_id
_entity_poly.type
_entity_poly.pdbx_seq_one_letter_code
_entity_poly.pdbx_strand_id
1 'polypeptide(L)'
;TIYGKKGILKLVDPNNFGGDIVYIPGVKDWTQQAVPEVLDYGFAYSENSRGLGPSEMAEAIAEGRPNRANAKMAYHVLDTIDQIMKSAETGAFEKVPSTCERPEAMPNS
;
A
#
# COMPACT_ATOMS: atom_id res chain seq x y z
N THR A 1 10.19 -1.07 3.66
CA THR A 1 10.50 0.25 4.25
C THR A 1 10.56 1.30 3.15
N ILE A 2 9.93 2.47 3.40
CA ILE A 2 9.95 3.63 2.49
C ILE A 2 10.68 4.77 3.19
N TYR A 3 11.68 5.34 2.51
CA TYR A 3 12.46 6.45 3.00
C TYR A 3 12.02 7.74 2.30
N GLY A 4 11.62 8.74 3.08
CA GLY A 4 11.15 10.02 2.59
C GLY A 4 11.81 11.21 3.28
N LYS A 5 11.65 12.40 2.71
CA LYS A 5 12.22 13.64 3.27
C LYS A 5 11.67 14.00 4.67
N LYS A 6 10.47 13.52 5.01
CA LYS A 6 9.80 13.81 6.28
C LYS A 6 9.99 12.72 7.33
N GLY A 7 10.51 11.55 6.94
CA GLY A 7 10.70 10.42 7.84
C GLY A 7 10.72 9.10 7.09
N ILE A 8 10.63 8.03 7.85
CA ILE A 8 10.69 6.64 7.38
C ILE A 8 9.35 5.97 7.69
N LEU A 9 8.80 5.24 6.74
CA LEU A 9 7.64 4.40 6.92
C LEU A 9 8.05 2.93 6.84
N LYS A 10 7.89 2.20 7.92
CA LYS A 10 8.07 0.74 7.96
C LYS A 10 6.72 0.09 7.76
N LEU A 11 6.62 -0.73 6.72
CA LEU A 11 5.44 -1.51 6.40
C LEU A 11 5.59 -2.92 6.96
N VAL A 12 4.48 -3.58 7.18
CA VAL A 12 4.40 -4.99 7.56
C VAL A 12 4.96 -5.91 6.47
N ASP A 13 5.22 -7.15 6.81
CA ASP A 13 5.50 -8.19 5.83
C ASP A 13 4.24 -8.39 4.95
N PRO A 14 4.35 -8.19 3.61
CA PRO A 14 3.20 -8.31 2.71
C PRO A 14 2.62 -9.73 2.63
N ASN A 15 3.32 -10.72 3.17
CA ASN A 15 2.80 -12.09 3.28
C ASN A 15 1.83 -12.28 4.45
N ASN A 16 1.68 -11.28 5.31
CA ASN A 16 0.72 -11.24 6.40
C ASN A 16 -0.48 -10.36 6.03
N PHE A 17 -1.64 -10.67 6.61
CA PHE A 17 -2.87 -9.88 6.37
C PHE A 17 -2.94 -8.60 7.21
N GLY A 18 -2.13 -8.50 8.25
CA GLY A 18 -2.08 -7.34 9.13
C GLY A 18 -0.73 -7.19 9.79
N GLY A 19 -0.63 -6.22 10.69
CA GLY A 19 0.55 -5.89 11.47
C GLY A 19 0.77 -4.38 11.54
N ASP A 20 1.77 -3.96 12.28
CA ASP A 20 1.99 -2.55 12.56
C ASP A 20 2.60 -1.81 11.36
N ILE A 21 2.05 -0.66 11.05
CA ILE A 21 2.69 0.33 10.18
C ILE A 21 3.34 1.35 11.11
N VAL A 22 4.68 1.46 11.05
CA VAL A 22 5.43 2.33 11.93
C VAL A 22 5.98 3.52 11.16
N TYR A 23 5.63 4.72 11.62
CA TYR A 23 6.21 5.96 11.14
C TYR A 23 7.32 6.43 12.08
N ILE A 24 8.47 6.73 11.52
CA ILE A 24 9.61 7.32 12.22
C ILE A 24 9.79 8.72 11.65
N PRO A 25 9.44 9.79 12.38
CA PRO A 25 9.58 11.16 11.88
C PRO A 25 11.04 11.54 11.67
N GLY A 26 11.30 12.35 10.66
CA GLY A 26 12.60 12.96 10.47
C GLY A 26 12.91 13.96 11.58
N VAL A 27 14.13 13.94 12.10
CA VAL A 27 14.59 14.93 13.07
C VAL A 27 15.22 16.12 12.36
N LYS A 28 15.12 17.31 12.95
CA LYS A 28 15.66 18.53 12.36
C LYS A 28 17.15 18.70 12.61
N ASP A 29 17.65 18.12 13.68
CA ASP A 29 19.06 18.11 14.00
C ASP A 29 19.45 16.81 14.72
N TRP A 30 20.75 16.52 14.76
CA TRP A 30 21.32 15.27 15.30
C TRP A 30 21.16 15.12 16.83
N THR A 31 20.77 16.16 17.54
CA THR A 31 20.53 16.11 19.00
C THR A 31 19.13 15.59 19.33
N GLN A 32 18.25 15.53 18.33
CA GLN A 32 16.88 15.04 18.49
C GLN A 32 16.84 13.55 18.24
N GLN A 33 16.10 12.85 19.10
CA GLN A 33 15.78 11.44 18.89
C GLN A 33 14.42 11.30 18.22
N ALA A 34 14.37 10.60 17.08
CA ALA A 34 13.11 10.25 16.46
C ALA A 34 12.37 9.22 17.33
N VAL A 35 11.12 9.50 17.66
CA VAL A 35 10.24 8.57 18.38
C VAL A 35 9.37 7.87 17.36
N PRO A 36 9.46 6.54 17.19
CA PRO A 36 8.59 5.79 16.33
C PRO A 36 7.14 5.85 16.80
N GLU A 37 6.23 5.98 15.85
CA GLU A 37 4.79 6.00 16.08
C GLU A 37 4.14 4.84 15.33
N VAL A 38 3.33 4.04 16.01
CA VAL A 38 2.48 3.03 15.35
C VAL A 38 1.24 3.74 14.84
N LEU A 39 1.03 3.68 13.52
CA LEU A 39 -0.12 4.30 12.89
C LEU A 39 -1.35 3.40 13.02
N ASP A 40 -2.42 3.95 13.58
CA ASP A 40 -3.74 3.34 13.53
C ASP A 40 -4.36 3.62 12.15
N TYR A 41 -4.53 2.58 11.35
CA TYR A 41 -5.19 2.68 10.05
C TYR A 41 -6.61 2.11 10.06
N GLY A 42 -7.12 1.74 11.24
CA GLY A 42 -8.52 1.32 11.44
C GLY A 42 -8.95 0.07 10.67
N PHE A 43 -7.99 -0.78 10.25
CA PHE A 43 -8.30 -1.94 9.43
C PHE A 43 -8.66 -3.16 10.29
N ALA A 44 -9.87 -3.67 10.15
CA ALA A 44 -10.40 -4.75 10.98
C ALA A 44 -10.01 -6.18 10.52
N TYR A 45 -9.56 -6.33 9.27
CA TYR A 45 -9.33 -7.64 8.63
C TYR A 45 -7.86 -8.08 8.70
N SER A 46 -7.27 -8.04 9.89
CA SER A 46 -5.84 -8.32 10.11
C SER A 46 -5.50 -9.80 10.23
N GLU A 47 -6.49 -10.67 10.37
CA GLU A 47 -6.30 -12.12 10.44
C GLU A 47 -6.35 -12.78 9.06
N ASN A 48 -6.37 -14.11 8.99
CA ASN A 48 -6.37 -14.85 7.72
C ASN A 48 -7.64 -14.59 6.89
N SER A 49 -7.65 -13.51 6.15
CA SER A 49 -8.80 -12.99 5.40
C SER A 49 -8.77 -13.36 3.90
N ARG A 50 -8.36 -14.60 3.57
CA ARG A 50 -8.24 -15.06 2.16
C ARG A 50 -9.53 -14.97 1.35
N GLY A 51 -10.69 -15.09 1.99
CA GLY A 51 -11.99 -14.95 1.35
C GLY A 51 -12.47 -13.52 1.13
N LEU A 52 -11.77 -12.52 1.66
CA LEU A 52 -12.20 -11.12 1.63
C LEU A 52 -12.33 -10.56 0.21
N GLY A 53 -11.37 -10.83 -0.67
CA GLY A 53 -11.40 -10.37 -2.05
C GLY A 53 -12.59 -10.88 -2.85
N PRO A 54 -12.85 -12.19 -2.90
CA PRO A 54 -14.07 -12.75 -3.52
C PRO A 54 -15.38 -12.24 -2.89
N SER A 55 -15.43 -12.08 -1.59
CA SER A 55 -16.61 -11.55 -0.89
C SER A 55 -16.87 -10.09 -1.29
N GLU A 56 -15.86 -9.25 -1.29
CA GLU A 56 -15.96 -7.85 -1.72
C GLU A 56 -16.36 -7.73 -3.20
N MET A 57 -15.84 -8.60 -4.05
CA MET A 57 -16.23 -8.65 -5.47
C MET A 57 -17.71 -9.02 -5.64
N ALA A 58 -18.21 -10.00 -4.89
CA ALA A 58 -19.62 -10.41 -4.94
C ALA A 58 -20.54 -9.26 -4.48
N GLU A 59 -20.17 -8.56 -3.42
CA GLU A 59 -20.88 -7.38 -2.93
C GLU A 59 -20.88 -6.26 -3.96
N ALA A 60 -19.72 -5.95 -4.56
CA ALA A 60 -19.58 -4.93 -5.59
C ALA A 60 -20.48 -5.22 -6.81
N ILE A 61 -20.58 -6.50 -7.23
CA ILE A 61 -21.47 -6.92 -8.31
C ILE A 61 -22.94 -6.70 -7.92
N ALA A 62 -23.31 -7.08 -6.70
CA ALA A 62 -24.70 -6.89 -6.21
C ALA A 62 -25.10 -5.42 -6.11
N GLU A 63 -24.17 -4.55 -5.77
CA GLU A 63 -24.34 -3.10 -5.65
C GLU A 63 -24.16 -2.32 -6.97
N GLY A 64 -23.70 -2.98 -8.04
CA GLY A 64 -23.44 -2.34 -9.33
C GLY A 64 -22.27 -1.36 -9.32
N ARG A 65 -21.30 -1.53 -8.41
CA ARG A 65 -20.09 -0.71 -8.30
C ARG A 65 -18.83 -1.48 -8.72
N PRO A 66 -17.73 -0.79 -9.04
CA PRO A 66 -16.44 -1.45 -9.22
C PRO A 66 -15.95 -2.11 -7.92
N ASN A 67 -15.36 -3.28 -8.01
CA ASN A 67 -14.66 -3.88 -6.88
C ASN A 67 -13.35 -3.13 -6.60
N ARG A 68 -12.92 -3.11 -5.33
CA ARG A 68 -11.74 -2.37 -4.88
C ARG A 68 -10.45 -2.92 -5.48
N ALA A 69 -10.24 -4.22 -5.39
CA ALA A 69 -9.10 -4.91 -6.01
C ALA A 69 -9.40 -5.25 -7.48
N ASN A 70 -9.45 -4.23 -8.33
CA ASN A 70 -9.85 -4.36 -9.73
C ASN A 70 -8.65 -4.52 -10.69
N ALA A 71 -8.96 -4.86 -11.95
CA ALA A 71 -7.96 -5.10 -12.99
C ALA A 71 -7.08 -3.87 -13.29
N LYS A 72 -7.59 -2.64 -13.15
CA LYS A 72 -6.78 -1.42 -13.34
C LYS A 72 -5.70 -1.30 -12.27
N MET A 73 -6.04 -1.60 -11.01
CA MET A 73 -5.08 -1.60 -9.92
C MET A 73 -4.02 -2.69 -10.11
N ALA A 74 -4.44 -3.90 -10.45
CA ALA A 74 -3.53 -5.01 -10.73
C ALA A 74 -2.57 -4.69 -11.88
N TYR A 75 -3.08 -4.10 -12.97
CA TYR A 75 -2.27 -3.67 -14.10
C TYR A 75 -1.26 -2.57 -13.70
N HIS A 76 -1.70 -1.57 -12.94
CA HIS A 76 -0.81 -0.50 -12.48
C HIS A 76 0.32 -1.02 -11.57
N VAL A 77 0.02 -1.99 -10.70
CA VAL A 77 1.03 -2.65 -9.87
C VAL A 77 2.04 -3.39 -10.74
N LEU A 78 1.58 -4.17 -11.72
CA LEU A 78 2.46 -4.91 -12.63
C LEU A 78 3.34 -3.97 -13.47
N ASP A 79 2.75 -2.93 -14.05
CA ASP A 79 3.47 -1.90 -14.82
C ASP A 79 4.53 -1.19 -13.95
N THR A 80 4.18 -0.88 -12.71
CA THR A 80 5.13 -0.29 -11.75
C THR A 80 6.33 -1.22 -11.50
N ILE A 81 6.08 -2.51 -11.31
CA ILE A 81 7.14 -3.52 -11.11
C ILE A 81 8.04 -3.58 -12.34
N ASP A 82 7.45 -3.62 -13.54
CA ASP A 82 8.21 -3.66 -14.81
C ASP A 82 9.11 -2.43 -14.97
N GLN A 83 8.60 -1.22 -14.69
CA GLN A 83 9.41 -0.01 -14.73
C GLN A 83 10.50 0.04 -13.65
N ILE A 84 10.28 -0.54 -12.47
CA ILE A 84 11.33 -0.69 -11.44
C ILE A 84 12.44 -1.59 -11.95
N MET A 85 12.12 -2.71 -12.56
CA MET A 85 13.12 -3.64 -13.11
C MET A 85 13.92 -2.96 -14.23
N LYS A 86 13.23 -2.29 -15.16
CA LYS A 86 13.87 -1.53 -16.24
C LYS A 86 14.77 -0.40 -15.71
N SER A 87 14.34 0.32 -14.69
CA SER A 87 15.15 1.35 -14.01
C SER A 87 16.42 0.76 -13.39
N ALA A 88 16.34 -0.45 -12.82
CA ALA A 88 17.50 -1.15 -12.28
C ALA A 88 18.49 -1.56 -13.38
N GLU A 89 18.00 -1.98 -14.54
CA GLU A 89 18.84 -2.36 -15.69
C GLU A 89 19.51 -1.15 -16.34
N THR A 90 18.76 -0.06 -16.52
CA THR A 90 19.24 1.15 -17.24
C THR A 90 20.02 2.10 -16.35
N GLY A 91 19.87 2.00 -15.02
CA GLY A 91 20.42 2.97 -14.05
C GLY A 91 19.75 4.35 -14.12
N ALA A 92 18.60 4.46 -14.76
CA ALA A 92 17.86 5.71 -14.96
C ALA A 92 16.49 5.66 -14.31
N PHE A 93 15.88 6.85 -14.08
CA PHE A 93 14.49 6.92 -13.67
C PHE A 93 13.57 6.57 -14.85
N GLU A 94 12.70 5.60 -14.65
CA GLU A 94 11.68 5.23 -15.63
C GLU A 94 10.32 5.78 -15.23
N LYS A 95 9.54 6.19 -16.23
CA LYS A 95 8.19 6.71 -16.01
C LYS A 95 7.21 5.54 -16.02
N VAL A 96 6.36 5.45 -15.00
CA VAL A 96 5.22 4.54 -14.99
C VAL A 96 4.09 5.14 -15.84
N PRO A 97 3.76 4.58 -17.01
CA PRO A 97 2.75 5.14 -17.92
C PRO A 97 1.32 4.94 -17.42
N SER A 98 1.05 3.85 -16.71
CA SER A 98 -0.28 3.57 -16.19
C SER A 98 -0.63 4.44 -15.00
N THR A 99 -1.93 4.60 -14.74
CA THR A 99 -2.47 5.27 -13.56
C THR A 99 -3.59 4.44 -12.96
N CYS A 100 -3.73 4.50 -11.64
CA CYS A 100 -4.83 3.90 -10.92
C CYS A 100 -5.34 4.87 -9.87
N GLU A 101 -6.65 5.05 -9.81
CA GLU A 101 -7.28 5.78 -8.71
C GLU A 101 -7.24 4.93 -7.45
N ARG A 102 -7.00 5.58 -6.32
CA ARG A 102 -7.05 4.91 -5.03
C ARG A 102 -8.49 4.47 -4.76
N PRO A 103 -8.77 3.18 -4.54
CA PRO A 103 -10.09 2.73 -4.15
C PRO A 103 -10.47 3.28 -2.76
N GLU A 104 -11.76 3.40 -2.51
CA GLU A 104 -12.25 3.71 -1.17
C GLU A 104 -11.81 2.63 -0.17
N ALA A 105 -11.56 3.04 1.07
CA ALA A 105 -11.26 2.09 2.13
C ALA A 105 -12.43 1.13 2.35
N MET A 106 -12.11 -0.09 2.78
CA MET A 106 -13.16 -1.00 3.22
C MET A 106 -13.81 -0.46 4.50
N PRO A 107 -15.13 -0.62 4.65
CA PRO A 107 -15.78 -0.24 5.89
C PRO A 107 -15.20 -1.06 7.04
N ASN A 108 -15.01 -0.42 8.17
CA ASN A 108 -14.77 -1.13 9.42
C ASN A 108 -16.09 -1.77 9.83
N SER A 109 -16.17 -3.10 9.78
CA SER A 109 -17.33 -3.87 10.26
C SER A 109 -17.37 -3.88 11.76
#